data_5376ee9723c638894ca4207d3d8ea63f
#
_entry.id   5376ee9723c638894ca4207d3d8ea63f
#
_cell.length_a   1.000
_cell.length_b   1.000
_cell.length_c   1.000
_cell.angle_alpha   90.00
_cell.angle_beta   90.00
_cell.angle_gamma   90.00
#
_symmetry.space_group_name_H-M   'P 1'
#
loop_
_entity.id
_entity.type
_entity.pdbx_description
1 polymer ?
#
loop_
_entity_poly.entity_id
_entity_poly.type
_entity_poly.pdbx_seq_one_letter_code
_entity_poly.pdbx_strand_id
1 'polypeptide(L)'
;LSEQVPVSKLQDWLRKSLSSELSHAERERDKILSEVARALELLPQNCSQLSHKAEKDMEMKRDNRAEYRAAKAVVRLTGIITDMCQSITIGSSKDSGSLRNLQREISKLASDAARSREEWLHQIRPYYIIDMMTLGGNVDKVRRLGEELHNFLMGHGSLLRSLEELNEKLDSLTKLRGSVESTVSQRQSLEQRIEETEQRERKLRAEVGGIRENPKMKEYVQIDSELRELRSELLRTGFSRL
;
A
#
# COMPACT_ATOMS: atom_id res chain seq x y z
N LEU A 1 -15.10 19.78 -30.75
CA LEU A 1 -15.83 20.16 -29.55
C LEU A 1 -15.20 19.43 -28.38
N SER A 2 -14.44 20.13 -27.50
CA SER A 2 -13.91 19.57 -26.27
C SER A 2 -15.08 19.42 -25.27
N GLU A 3 -15.51 18.21 -25.01
CA GLU A 3 -16.46 17.92 -23.93
C GLU A 3 -15.80 18.28 -22.59
N GLN A 4 -16.37 19.27 -21.91
CA GLN A 4 -15.97 19.58 -20.53
C GLN A 4 -16.65 18.60 -19.60
N VAL A 5 -15.91 17.62 -19.14
CA VAL A 5 -16.42 16.63 -18.17
C VAL A 5 -16.15 17.13 -16.75
N PRO A 6 -17.17 17.25 -15.89
CA PRO A 6 -16.96 17.58 -14.47
C PRO A 6 -16.05 16.53 -13.79
N VAL A 7 -15.18 16.97 -12.88
CA VAL A 7 -14.25 16.08 -12.16
C VAL A 7 -14.97 14.91 -11.48
N SER A 8 -16.18 15.16 -10.96
CA SER A 8 -17.02 14.13 -10.33
C SER A 8 -17.52 13.04 -11.29
N LYS A 9 -17.54 13.28 -12.60
CA LYS A 9 -17.97 12.32 -13.63
C LYS A 9 -16.82 11.82 -14.49
N LEU A 10 -15.61 12.29 -14.23
CA LEU A 10 -14.43 11.97 -15.06
C LEU A 10 -14.09 10.48 -15.01
N GLN A 11 -14.22 9.85 -13.85
CA GLN A 11 -13.96 8.43 -13.67
C GLN A 11 -14.91 7.56 -14.50
N ASP A 12 -16.21 7.85 -14.45
CA ASP A 12 -17.21 7.11 -15.23
C ASP A 12 -17.07 7.34 -16.73
N TRP A 13 -16.75 8.58 -17.11
CA TRP A 13 -16.50 8.91 -18.50
C TRP A 13 -15.28 8.18 -19.07
N LEU A 14 -14.16 8.15 -18.33
CA LEU A 14 -12.96 7.41 -18.72
C LEU A 14 -13.21 5.91 -18.84
N ARG A 15 -13.91 5.32 -17.88
CA ARG A 15 -14.29 3.90 -17.95
C ARG A 15 -15.14 3.58 -19.16
N LYS A 16 -16.08 4.45 -19.51
CA LYS A 16 -16.91 4.28 -20.71
C LYS A 16 -16.10 4.44 -21.99
N SER A 17 -15.29 5.48 -22.07
CA SER A 17 -14.50 5.79 -23.27
C SER A 17 -13.43 4.75 -23.58
N LEU A 18 -12.88 4.12 -22.55
CA LEU A 18 -11.82 3.10 -22.66
C LEU A 18 -12.31 1.67 -22.41
N SER A 19 -13.63 1.46 -22.36
CA SER A 19 -14.24 0.18 -21.96
C SER A 19 -13.79 -1.01 -22.79
N SER A 20 -13.62 -0.86 -24.10
CA SER A 20 -13.16 -1.93 -24.99
C SER A 20 -11.68 -2.29 -24.73
N GLU A 21 -10.83 -1.29 -24.59
CA GLU A 21 -9.39 -1.45 -24.38
C GLU A 21 -9.12 -2.01 -22.99
N LEU A 22 -9.86 -1.53 -21.99
CA LEU A 22 -9.79 -2.04 -20.62
C LEU A 22 -10.22 -3.50 -20.55
N SER A 23 -11.35 -3.85 -21.16
CA SER A 23 -11.82 -5.24 -21.16
C SER A 23 -10.88 -6.19 -21.89
N HIS A 24 -10.17 -5.71 -22.91
CA HIS A 24 -9.12 -6.46 -23.59
C HIS A 24 -7.92 -6.67 -22.68
N ALA A 25 -7.41 -5.61 -22.08
CA ALA A 25 -6.27 -5.68 -21.15
C ALA A 25 -6.58 -6.57 -19.92
N GLU A 26 -7.79 -6.48 -19.37
CA GLU A 26 -8.21 -7.34 -18.25
C GLU A 26 -8.27 -8.80 -18.63
N ARG A 27 -8.81 -9.15 -19.81
CA ARG A 27 -8.85 -10.53 -20.29
C ARG A 27 -7.45 -11.09 -20.55
N GLU A 28 -6.57 -10.30 -21.15
CA GLU A 28 -5.19 -10.68 -21.39
C GLU A 28 -4.45 -10.93 -20.07
N ARG A 29 -4.58 -10.01 -19.11
CA ARG A 29 -4.06 -10.19 -17.74
C ARG A 29 -4.53 -11.49 -17.12
N ASP A 30 -5.84 -11.72 -17.11
CA ASP A 30 -6.45 -12.88 -16.46
C ASP A 30 -6.03 -14.20 -17.14
N LYS A 31 -5.84 -14.17 -18.45
CA LYS A 31 -5.27 -15.30 -19.21
C LYS A 31 -3.84 -15.59 -18.75
N ILE A 32 -2.96 -14.57 -18.75
CA ILE A 32 -1.56 -14.74 -18.32
C ILE A 32 -1.51 -15.26 -16.87
N LEU A 33 -2.27 -14.67 -15.95
CA LEU A 33 -2.32 -15.12 -14.56
C LEU A 33 -2.79 -16.56 -14.41
N SER A 34 -3.77 -16.99 -15.19
CA SER A 34 -4.25 -18.39 -15.16
C SER A 34 -3.20 -19.38 -15.68
N GLU A 35 -2.44 -18.98 -16.70
CA GLU A 35 -1.36 -19.80 -17.24
C GLU A 35 -0.16 -19.87 -16.28
N VAL A 36 0.17 -18.75 -15.61
CA VAL A 36 1.17 -18.70 -14.54
C VAL A 36 0.77 -19.61 -13.38
N ALA A 37 -0.47 -19.51 -12.90
CA ALA A 37 -0.97 -20.35 -11.81
C ALA A 37 -0.82 -21.83 -12.16
N ARG A 38 -1.25 -22.23 -13.37
CA ARG A 38 -1.13 -23.60 -13.85
C ARG A 38 0.33 -24.05 -13.95
N ALA A 39 1.24 -23.19 -14.39
CA ALA A 39 2.65 -23.53 -14.50
C ALA A 39 3.31 -23.71 -13.13
N LEU A 40 2.98 -22.82 -12.17
CA LEU A 40 3.45 -22.91 -10.79
C LEU A 40 2.88 -24.11 -10.02
N GLU A 41 1.75 -24.65 -10.43
CA GLU A 41 1.17 -25.88 -9.89
C GLU A 41 1.80 -27.13 -10.52
N LEU A 42 2.00 -27.13 -11.84
CA LEU A 42 2.55 -28.26 -12.58
C LEU A 42 4.03 -28.52 -12.30
N LEU A 43 4.83 -27.47 -12.12
CA LEU A 43 6.28 -27.60 -11.90
C LEU A 43 6.60 -28.39 -10.61
N PRO A 44 6.02 -28.09 -9.43
CA PRO A 44 6.20 -28.89 -8.23
C PRO A 44 5.65 -30.31 -8.36
N GLN A 45 4.53 -30.53 -9.07
CA GLN A 45 3.99 -31.87 -9.30
C GLN A 45 4.98 -32.73 -10.10
N ASN A 46 5.58 -32.19 -11.15
CA ASN A 46 6.62 -32.88 -11.91
C ASN A 46 7.88 -33.13 -11.09
N CYS A 47 8.28 -32.16 -10.26
CA CYS A 47 9.39 -32.32 -9.31
C CYS A 47 9.10 -33.48 -8.33
N SER A 48 7.90 -33.54 -7.76
CA SER A 48 7.49 -34.62 -6.84
C SER A 48 7.53 -36.00 -7.51
N GLN A 49 7.01 -36.14 -8.74
CA GLN A 49 7.06 -37.38 -9.49
C GLN A 49 8.51 -37.82 -9.75
N LEU A 50 9.37 -36.90 -10.15
CA LEU A 50 10.77 -37.14 -10.39
C LEU A 50 11.55 -37.49 -9.12
N SER A 51 11.26 -36.79 -8.00
CA SER A 51 11.84 -37.12 -6.69
C SER A 51 11.49 -38.55 -6.28
N HIS A 52 10.21 -38.91 -6.36
CA HIS A 52 9.75 -40.25 -5.99
C HIS A 52 10.42 -41.37 -6.85
N LYS A 53 10.58 -41.13 -8.18
CA LYS A 53 11.33 -42.03 -9.06
C LYS A 53 12.77 -42.18 -8.60
N ALA A 54 13.45 -41.05 -8.29
CA ALA A 54 14.83 -41.05 -7.84
C ALA A 54 15.01 -41.74 -6.47
N GLU A 55 14.07 -41.55 -5.55
CA GLU A 55 14.06 -42.24 -4.24
C GLU A 55 13.99 -43.78 -4.39
N LYS A 56 13.09 -44.25 -5.26
CA LYS A 56 13.03 -45.69 -5.61
C LYS A 56 14.35 -46.22 -6.23
N ASP A 57 14.93 -45.43 -7.15
CA ASP A 57 16.21 -45.80 -7.75
C ASP A 57 17.34 -45.84 -6.69
N MET A 58 17.33 -44.95 -5.69
CA MET A 58 18.30 -44.98 -4.57
C MET A 58 18.16 -46.27 -3.73
N GLU A 59 16.96 -46.76 -3.53
CA GLU A 59 16.71 -48.03 -2.81
C GLU A 59 17.17 -49.26 -3.59
N MET A 60 16.85 -49.29 -4.89
CA MET A 60 17.14 -50.45 -5.75
C MET A 60 18.61 -50.54 -6.22
N LYS A 61 19.30 -49.38 -6.32
CA LYS A 61 20.62 -49.31 -6.98
C LYS A 61 21.74 -48.89 -6.00
N ARG A 62 21.64 -49.31 -4.73
CA ARG A 62 22.63 -49.00 -3.67
C ARG A 62 24.05 -49.39 -4.04
N ASP A 63 24.23 -50.47 -4.81
CA ASP A 63 25.56 -51.00 -5.20
C ASP A 63 26.19 -50.16 -6.33
N ASN A 64 25.42 -49.43 -7.11
CA ASN A 64 25.94 -48.53 -8.14
C ASN A 64 26.11 -47.10 -7.60
N ARG A 65 27.29 -46.76 -7.10
CA ARG A 65 27.59 -45.46 -6.51
C ARG A 65 27.29 -44.28 -7.44
N ALA A 66 27.45 -44.42 -8.75
CA ALA A 66 27.24 -43.34 -9.70
C ALA A 66 25.73 -43.06 -9.89
N GLU A 67 24.92 -44.10 -10.07
CA GLU A 67 23.46 -43.98 -10.15
C GLU A 67 22.86 -43.47 -8.83
N TYR A 68 23.34 -43.95 -7.69
CA TYR A 68 22.92 -43.48 -6.38
C TYR A 68 23.20 -41.98 -6.18
N ARG A 69 24.38 -41.49 -6.59
CA ARG A 69 24.73 -40.06 -6.53
C ARG A 69 23.84 -39.23 -7.45
N ALA A 70 23.55 -39.72 -8.67
CA ALA A 70 22.65 -39.08 -9.62
C ALA A 70 21.23 -38.94 -9.03
N ALA A 71 20.69 -40.03 -8.49
CA ALA A 71 19.38 -40.03 -7.85
C ALA A 71 19.31 -39.05 -6.66
N LYS A 72 20.34 -39.04 -5.80
CA LYS A 72 20.45 -38.09 -4.69
C LYS A 72 20.49 -36.62 -5.18
N ALA A 73 21.19 -36.37 -6.28
CA ALA A 73 21.24 -35.04 -6.90
C ALA A 73 19.88 -34.61 -7.45
N VAL A 74 19.12 -35.54 -8.05
CA VAL A 74 17.73 -35.31 -8.50
C VAL A 74 16.83 -34.90 -7.32
N VAL A 75 16.83 -35.66 -6.23
CA VAL A 75 16.02 -35.36 -5.04
C VAL A 75 16.33 -33.96 -4.50
N ARG A 76 17.61 -33.57 -4.45
CA ARG A 76 18.01 -32.22 -4.03
C ARG A 76 17.54 -31.13 -4.97
N LEU A 77 17.74 -31.31 -6.28
CA LEU A 77 17.34 -30.35 -7.30
C LEU A 77 15.83 -30.14 -7.29
N THR A 78 15.06 -31.22 -7.25
CA THR A 78 13.58 -31.14 -7.21
C THR A 78 13.08 -30.49 -5.92
N GLY A 79 13.72 -30.76 -4.77
CA GLY A 79 13.41 -30.09 -3.51
C GLY A 79 13.62 -28.57 -3.61
N ILE A 80 14.79 -28.13 -4.08
CA ILE A 80 15.10 -26.70 -4.27
C ILE A 80 14.05 -26.02 -5.17
N ILE A 81 13.71 -26.62 -6.31
CA ILE A 81 12.72 -26.03 -7.24
C ILE A 81 11.32 -25.99 -6.61
N THR A 82 10.94 -27.03 -5.87
CA THR A 82 9.65 -27.08 -5.18
C THR A 82 9.54 -25.98 -4.12
N ASP A 83 10.57 -25.81 -3.28
CA ASP A 83 10.62 -24.77 -2.26
C ASP A 83 10.52 -23.36 -2.88
N MET A 84 11.22 -23.13 -3.99
CA MET A 84 11.12 -21.88 -4.75
C MET A 84 9.70 -21.63 -5.26
N CYS A 85 9.03 -22.65 -5.80
CA CYS A 85 7.64 -22.52 -6.28
C CYS A 85 6.68 -22.22 -5.14
N GLN A 86 6.84 -22.86 -3.99
CA GLN A 86 5.98 -22.64 -2.81
C GLN A 86 6.14 -21.26 -2.19
N SER A 87 7.29 -20.62 -2.39
CA SER A 87 7.52 -19.26 -1.92
C SER A 87 6.76 -18.19 -2.71
N ILE A 88 6.28 -18.53 -3.93
CA ILE A 88 5.53 -17.60 -4.79
C ILE A 88 4.04 -17.70 -4.48
N THR A 89 3.45 -16.60 -4.08
CA THR A 89 2.02 -16.51 -3.82
C THR A 89 1.37 -15.62 -4.87
N ILE A 90 0.43 -16.20 -5.63
CA ILE A 90 -0.41 -15.41 -6.53
C ILE A 90 -1.46 -14.72 -5.65
N GLY A 91 -1.25 -13.42 -5.37
CA GLY A 91 -2.16 -12.61 -4.57
C GLY A 91 -3.52 -12.46 -5.25
N SER A 92 -4.56 -12.22 -4.45
CA SER A 92 -5.90 -11.86 -4.95
C SER A 92 -5.93 -10.47 -5.59
N SER A 93 -5.00 -9.62 -5.24
CA SER A 93 -4.87 -8.27 -5.81
C SER A 93 -4.27 -8.34 -7.21
N LYS A 94 -5.00 -7.72 -8.15
CA LYS A 94 -4.63 -7.67 -9.57
C LYS A 94 -4.10 -6.27 -9.97
N ASP A 95 -3.67 -5.49 -8.97
CA ASP A 95 -3.06 -4.17 -9.20
C ASP A 95 -1.68 -4.27 -9.86
N SER A 96 -1.25 -3.20 -10.48
CA SER A 96 0.01 -3.15 -11.24
C SER A 96 1.25 -3.38 -10.37
N GLY A 97 1.18 -3.05 -9.08
CA GLY A 97 2.27 -3.28 -8.11
C GLY A 97 2.43 -4.76 -7.79
N SER A 98 1.33 -5.45 -7.48
CA SER A 98 1.28 -6.90 -7.22
C SER A 98 1.74 -7.70 -8.43
N LEU A 99 1.31 -7.30 -9.65
CA LEU A 99 1.73 -7.95 -10.88
C LEU A 99 3.23 -7.81 -11.17
N ARG A 100 3.83 -6.65 -10.87
CA ARG A 100 5.29 -6.46 -10.99
C ARG A 100 6.07 -7.31 -10.00
N ASN A 101 5.58 -7.42 -8.77
CA ASN A 101 6.22 -8.28 -7.78
C ASN A 101 6.16 -9.74 -8.23
N LEU A 102 4.99 -10.22 -8.66
CA LEU A 102 4.82 -11.57 -9.20
C LEU A 102 5.76 -11.81 -10.40
N GLN A 103 5.87 -10.86 -11.32
CA GLN A 103 6.77 -10.96 -12.46
C GLN A 103 8.25 -11.12 -12.03
N ARG A 104 8.70 -10.36 -11.01
CA ARG A 104 10.06 -10.47 -10.47
C ARG A 104 10.29 -11.84 -9.82
N GLU A 105 9.33 -12.32 -9.05
CA GLU A 105 9.41 -13.62 -8.38
C GLU A 105 9.47 -14.77 -9.41
N ILE A 106 8.65 -14.72 -10.45
CA ILE A 106 8.66 -15.71 -11.55
C ILE A 106 10.00 -15.67 -12.29
N SER A 107 10.51 -14.50 -12.61
CA SER A 107 11.79 -14.34 -13.30
C SER A 107 12.95 -14.85 -12.45
N LYS A 108 12.91 -14.59 -11.15
CA LYS A 108 13.88 -15.13 -10.19
C LYS A 108 13.81 -16.64 -10.10
N LEU A 109 12.62 -17.20 -9.92
CA LEU A 109 12.39 -18.66 -9.92
C LEU A 109 12.99 -19.31 -11.18
N ALA A 110 12.64 -18.80 -12.36
CA ALA A 110 13.11 -19.37 -13.64
C ALA A 110 14.64 -19.31 -13.74
N SER A 111 15.25 -18.20 -13.34
CA SER A 111 16.71 -18.03 -13.36
C SER A 111 17.41 -18.95 -12.37
N ASP A 112 16.93 -19.02 -11.13
CA ASP A 112 17.53 -19.82 -10.07
C ASP A 112 17.34 -21.34 -10.33
N ALA A 113 16.16 -21.73 -10.84
CA ALA A 113 15.90 -23.11 -11.25
C ALA A 113 16.77 -23.53 -12.43
N ALA A 114 16.99 -22.64 -13.42
CA ALA A 114 17.89 -22.93 -14.55
C ALA A 114 19.34 -23.10 -14.06
N ARG A 115 19.83 -22.21 -13.19
CA ARG A 115 21.17 -22.29 -12.59
C ARG A 115 21.34 -23.59 -11.80
N SER A 116 20.41 -23.90 -10.90
CA SER A 116 20.45 -25.13 -10.12
C SER A 116 20.46 -26.38 -11.00
N ARG A 117 19.66 -26.38 -12.09
CA ARG A 117 19.67 -27.47 -13.07
C ARG A 117 21.05 -27.62 -13.74
N GLU A 118 21.69 -26.55 -14.15
CA GLU A 118 23.02 -26.59 -14.78
C GLU A 118 24.09 -27.11 -13.83
N GLU A 119 24.09 -26.72 -12.57
CA GLU A 119 25.03 -27.20 -11.56
C GLU A 119 25.00 -28.73 -11.40
N TRP A 120 23.83 -29.33 -11.45
CA TRP A 120 23.64 -30.76 -11.24
C TRP A 120 23.57 -31.57 -12.54
N LEU A 121 23.48 -30.91 -13.71
CA LEU A 121 23.21 -31.57 -15.00
C LEU A 121 24.21 -32.66 -15.34
N HIS A 122 25.49 -32.43 -15.10
CA HIS A 122 26.57 -33.39 -15.43
C HIS A 122 26.47 -34.70 -14.63
N GLN A 123 25.95 -34.64 -13.39
CA GLN A 123 25.74 -35.83 -12.55
C GLN A 123 24.45 -36.56 -12.90
N ILE A 124 23.39 -35.81 -13.22
CA ILE A 124 22.02 -36.34 -13.40
C ILE A 124 21.81 -36.84 -14.81
N ARG A 125 22.28 -36.13 -15.84
CA ARG A 125 22.01 -36.36 -17.25
C ARG A 125 22.26 -37.81 -17.73
N PRO A 126 23.34 -38.49 -17.32
CA PRO A 126 23.57 -39.87 -17.82
C PRO A 126 22.46 -40.87 -17.49
N TYR A 127 21.70 -40.61 -16.41
CA TYR A 127 20.70 -41.52 -15.88
C TYR A 127 19.25 -41.01 -16.02
N TYR A 128 19.03 -39.69 -16.08
CA TYR A 128 17.72 -39.02 -16.07
C TYR A 128 17.56 -38.01 -17.23
N ILE A 129 18.09 -38.33 -18.41
CA ILE A 129 18.11 -37.38 -19.55
C ILE A 129 16.72 -36.89 -19.96
N ILE A 130 15.73 -37.78 -20.05
CA ILE A 130 14.37 -37.46 -20.46
C ILE A 130 13.69 -36.61 -19.39
N ASP A 131 13.85 -37.01 -18.13
CA ASP A 131 13.27 -36.27 -17.00
C ASP A 131 13.86 -34.84 -16.88
N MET A 132 15.18 -34.71 -17.15
CA MET A 132 15.84 -33.40 -17.16
C MET A 132 15.41 -32.54 -18.35
N MET A 133 15.10 -33.14 -19.50
CA MET A 133 14.52 -32.40 -20.64
C MET A 133 13.11 -31.90 -20.30
N THR A 134 12.29 -32.74 -19.69
CA THR A 134 10.92 -32.39 -19.26
C THR A 134 10.96 -31.27 -18.21
N LEU A 135 11.80 -31.40 -17.18
CA LEU A 135 11.99 -30.39 -16.16
C LEU A 135 12.48 -29.04 -16.77
N GLY A 136 13.44 -29.15 -17.73
CA GLY A 136 13.91 -27.99 -18.47
C GLY A 136 12.80 -27.28 -19.24
N GLY A 137 11.98 -28.02 -19.95
CA GLY A 137 10.83 -27.50 -20.70
C GLY A 137 9.81 -26.77 -19.78
N ASN A 138 9.57 -27.30 -18.57
CA ASN A 138 8.69 -26.68 -17.59
C ASN A 138 9.28 -25.38 -17.02
N VAL A 139 10.58 -25.36 -16.70
CA VAL A 139 11.28 -24.13 -16.27
C VAL A 139 11.28 -23.07 -17.38
N ASP A 140 11.52 -23.47 -18.64
CA ASP A 140 11.46 -22.58 -19.80
C ASP A 140 10.05 -22.03 -20.05
N LYS A 141 9.01 -22.83 -19.73
CA LYS A 141 7.62 -22.36 -19.78
C LYS A 141 7.38 -21.27 -18.73
N VAL A 142 7.83 -21.48 -17.51
CA VAL A 142 7.73 -20.47 -16.44
C VAL A 142 8.47 -19.18 -16.83
N ARG A 143 9.67 -19.30 -17.41
CA ARG A 143 10.43 -18.16 -17.91
C ARG A 143 9.66 -17.37 -18.97
N ARG A 144 9.10 -18.06 -19.99
CA ARG A 144 8.29 -17.42 -21.04
C ARG A 144 7.08 -16.68 -20.48
N LEU A 145 6.38 -17.28 -19.52
CA LEU A 145 5.25 -16.61 -18.87
C LEU A 145 5.68 -15.37 -18.07
N GLY A 146 6.85 -15.40 -17.45
CA GLY A 146 7.45 -14.21 -16.83
C GLY A 146 7.75 -13.10 -17.83
N GLU A 147 8.23 -13.45 -19.04
CA GLU A 147 8.47 -12.52 -20.16
C GLU A 147 7.14 -12.00 -20.74
N GLU A 148 6.12 -12.85 -20.90
CA GLU A 148 4.78 -12.45 -21.34
C GLU A 148 4.15 -11.45 -20.34
N LEU A 149 4.24 -11.74 -19.03
CA LEU A 149 3.77 -10.82 -18.00
C LEU A 149 4.54 -9.49 -18.02
N HIS A 150 5.86 -9.54 -18.25
CA HIS A 150 6.66 -8.32 -18.42
C HIS A 150 6.18 -7.49 -19.62
N ASN A 151 6.00 -8.14 -20.77
CA ASN A 151 5.54 -7.46 -21.99
C ASN A 151 4.14 -6.86 -21.82
N PHE A 152 3.25 -7.58 -21.16
CA PHE A 152 1.93 -7.08 -20.79
C PHE A 152 2.05 -5.82 -19.92
N LEU A 153 2.88 -5.83 -18.87
CA LEU A 153 3.09 -4.69 -17.97
C LEU A 153 3.67 -3.46 -18.68
N MET A 154 4.49 -3.67 -19.69
CA MET A 154 5.08 -2.58 -20.51
C MET A 154 4.11 -2.08 -21.58
N GLY A 155 3.19 -2.92 -22.05
CA GLY A 155 2.18 -2.62 -23.06
C GLY A 155 0.81 -2.26 -22.44
N HIS A 156 -0.17 -3.11 -22.65
CA HIS A 156 -1.57 -2.89 -22.20
C HIS A 156 -1.72 -2.70 -20.69
N GLY A 157 -0.84 -3.30 -19.87
CA GLY A 157 -0.81 -3.10 -18.42
C GLY A 157 -0.45 -1.67 -18.01
N SER A 158 0.23 -0.91 -18.88
CA SER A 158 0.53 0.51 -18.62
C SER A 158 -0.74 1.38 -18.58
N LEU A 159 -1.74 1.04 -19.40
CA LEU A 159 -3.04 1.71 -19.43
C LEU A 159 -3.83 1.46 -18.13
N LEU A 160 -3.85 0.21 -17.65
CA LEU A 160 -4.47 -0.14 -16.37
C LEU A 160 -3.81 0.62 -15.23
N ARG A 161 -2.48 0.69 -15.20
CA ARG A 161 -1.73 1.45 -14.21
C ARG A 161 -2.05 2.94 -14.26
N SER A 162 -2.09 3.54 -15.44
CA SER A 162 -2.40 4.98 -15.58
C SER A 162 -3.79 5.29 -15.05
N LEU A 163 -4.75 4.38 -15.21
CA LEU A 163 -6.09 4.50 -14.64
C LEU A 163 -6.10 4.34 -13.12
N GLU A 164 -5.34 3.40 -12.57
CA GLU A 164 -5.17 3.24 -11.12
C GLU A 164 -4.61 4.54 -10.51
N GLU A 165 -3.50 5.06 -11.06
CA GLU A 165 -2.88 6.31 -10.62
C GLU A 165 -3.82 7.52 -10.73
N LEU A 166 -4.64 7.56 -11.78
CA LEU A 166 -5.61 8.63 -12.00
C LEU A 166 -6.77 8.54 -11.00
N ASN A 167 -7.28 7.32 -10.72
CA ASN A 167 -8.31 7.09 -9.71
C ASN A 167 -7.82 7.50 -8.31
N GLU A 168 -6.59 7.13 -7.93
CA GLU A 168 -6.00 7.55 -6.65
C GLU A 168 -5.89 9.07 -6.51
N LYS A 169 -5.52 9.75 -7.61
CA LYS A 169 -5.46 11.22 -7.64
C LYS A 169 -6.86 11.85 -7.54
N LEU A 170 -7.86 11.28 -8.21
CA LEU A 170 -9.25 11.74 -8.12
C LEU A 170 -9.83 11.57 -6.72
N ASP A 171 -9.56 10.43 -6.08
CA ASP A 171 -9.96 10.18 -4.69
C ASP A 171 -9.29 11.16 -3.72
N SER A 172 -8.01 11.45 -3.94
CA SER A 172 -7.27 12.42 -3.17
C SER A 172 -7.81 13.84 -3.34
N LEU A 173 -8.13 14.24 -4.57
CA LEU A 173 -8.77 15.53 -4.86
C LEU A 173 -10.16 15.64 -4.20
N THR A 174 -10.95 14.58 -4.22
CA THR A 174 -12.27 14.56 -3.60
C THR A 174 -12.17 14.71 -2.07
N LYS A 175 -11.21 14.04 -1.44
CA LYS A 175 -10.92 14.18 0.00
C LYS A 175 -10.46 15.58 0.36
N LEU A 176 -9.53 16.14 -0.43
CA LEU A 176 -9.05 17.51 -0.22
C LEU A 176 -10.17 18.54 -0.35
N ARG A 177 -11.04 18.39 -1.35
CA ARG A 177 -12.21 19.26 -1.55
C ARG A 177 -13.14 19.21 -0.33
N GLY A 178 -13.47 18.02 0.16
CA GLY A 178 -14.29 17.85 1.36
C GLY A 178 -13.63 18.48 2.61
N SER A 179 -12.31 18.36 2.74
CA SER A 179 -11.55 19.02 3.81
C SER A 179 -11.61 20.54 3.71
N VAL A 180 -11.46 21.10 2.52
CA VAL A 180 -11.58 22.56 2.28
C VAL A 180 -12.99 23.05 2.62
N GLU A 181 -14.04 22.37 2.16
CA GLU A 181 -15.44 22.72 2.46
C GLU A 181 -15.71 22.68 3.98
N SER A 182 -15.20 21.67 4.69
CA SER A 182 -15.28 21.57 6.14
C SER A 182 -14.55 22.73 6.83
N THR A 183 -13.34 23.05 6.37
CA THR A 183 -12.53 24.16 6.95
C THR A 183 -13.20 25.52 6.72
N VAL A 184 -13.80 25.74 5.55
CA VAL A 184 -14.57 26.97 5.26
C VAL A 184 -15.77 27.08 6.18
N SER A 185 -16.51 25.99 6.41
CA SER A 185 -17.66 25.99 7.33
C SER A 185 -17.23 26.25 8.78
N GLN A 186 -16.12 25.68 9.23
CA GLN A 186 -15.55 25.95 10.56
C GLN A 186 -15.13 27.41 10.71
N ARG A 187 -14.49 27.96 9.67
CA ARG A 187 -14.09 29.37 9.67
C ARG A 187 -15.30 30.28 9.80
N GLN A 188 -16.38 30.05 9.03
CA GLN A 188 -17.60 30.85 9.12
C GLN A 188 -18.22 30.78 10.52
N SER A 189 -18.26 29.58 11.12
CA SER A 189 -18.76 29.42 12.50
C SER A 189 -17.91 30.19 13.52
N LEU A 190 -16.59 30.15 13.35
CA LEU A 190 -15.68 30.91 14.23
C LEU A 190 -15.83 32.41 14.05
N GLU A 191 -15.98 32.93 12.83
CA GLU A 191 -16.23 34.34 12.54
C GLU A 191 -17.51 34.81 13.22
N GLN A 192 -18.60 34.03 13.17
CA GLN A 192 -19.84 34.34 13.88
C GLN A 192 -19.64 34.40 15.41
N ARG A 193 -18.92 33.43 15.99
CA ARG A 193 -18.65 33.42 17.42
C ARG A 193 -17.78 34.60 17.87
N ILE A 194 -16.84 35.00 17.02
CA ILE A 194 -16.04 36.20 17.30
C ILE A 194 -16.94 37.44 17.34
N GLU A 195 -17.82 37.61 16.35
CA GLU A 195 -18.73 38.76 16.30
C GLU A 195 -19.69 38.81 17.50
N GLU A 196 -20.25 37.65 17.89
CA GLU A 196 -21.11 37.54 19.09
C GLU A 196 -20.33 37.91 20.37
N THR A 197 -19.08 37.47 20.47
CA THR A 197 -18.23 37.73 21.62
C THR A 197 -17.86 39.22 21.71
N GLU A 198 -17.51 39.85 20.58
CA GLU A 198 -17.25 41.28 20.51
C GLU A 198 -18.46 42.13 20.91
N GLN A 199 -19.66 41.74 20.43
CA GLN A 199 -20.90 42.40 20.80
C GLN A 199 -21.17 42.32 22.32
N ARG A 200 -20.92 41.10 22.89
CA ARG A 200 -21.07 40.88 24.32
C ARG A 200 -20.05 41.70 25.12
N GLU A 201 -18.82 41.76 24.66
CA GLU A 201 -17.78 42.59 25.29
C GLU A 201 -18.17 44.09 25.27
N ARG A 202 -18.65 44.60 24.15
CA ARG A 202 -19.13 46.00 24.04
C ARG A 202 -20.26 46.31 25.03
N LYS A 203 -21.23 45.37 25.15
CA LYS A 203 -22.32 45.51 26.13
C LYS A 203 -21.80 45.53 27.55
N LEU A 204 -20.93 44.59 27.92
CA LEU A 204 -20.34 44.56 29.27
C LEU A 204 -19.49 45.78 29.57
N ARG A 205 -18.72 46.27 28.61
CA ARG A 205 -17.96 47.54 28.76
C ARG A 205 -18.88 48.74 29.01
N ALA A 206 -20.02 48.82 28.30
CA ALA A 206 -21.00 49.87 28.51
C ALA A 206 -21.66 49.78 29.90
N GLU A 207 -22.01 48.55 30.34
CA GLU A 207 -22.57 48.32 31.68
C GLU A 207 -21.56 48.71 32.78
N VAL A 208 -20.29 48.28 32.65
CA VAL A 208 -19.23 48.68 33.60
C VAL A 208 -19.01 50.17 33.60
N GLY A 209 -19.03 50.80 32.41
CA GLY A 209 -18.98 52.29 32.31
C GLY A 209 -20.12 52.96 33.08
N GLY A 210 -21.37 52.51 32.86
CA GLY A 210 -22.56 53.03 33.57
C GLY A 210 -22.48 52.82 35.09
N ILE A 211 -21.95 51.70 35.56
CA ILE A 211 -21.74 51.45 36.99
C ILE A 211 -20.69 52.42 37.57
N ARG A 212 -19.58 52.65 36.84
CA ARG A 212 -18.52 53.58 37.29
C ARG A 212 -18.98 55.04 37.33
N GLU A 213 -19.87 55.45 36.45
CA GLU A 213 -20.43 56.76 36.38
C GLU A 213 -21.54 56.99 37.40
N ASN A 214 -22.08 55.92 38.01
CA ASN A 214 -23.11 56.00 39.03
C ASN A 214 -22.58 56.85 40.24
N PRO A 215 -23.30 57.92 40.66
CA PRO A 215 -22.86 58.81 41.77
C PRO A 215 -22.60 58.02 43.06
N LYS A 216 -23.45 57.03 43.40
CA LYS A 216 -23.22 56.17 44.54
C LYS A 216 -21.94 55.38 44.50
N MET A 217 -21.57 54.85 43.29
CA MET A 217 -20.33 54.13 43.11
C MET A 217 -19.09 55.02 43.23
N LYS A 218 -19.15 56.24 42.74
CA LYS A 218 -18.08 57.23 42.93
C LYS A 218 -17.89 57.53 44.41
N GLU A 219 -18.97 57.68 45.16
CA GLU A 219 -18.94 57.86 46.60
C GLU A 219 -18.32 56.68 47.36
N TYR A 220 -18.70 55.48 46.99
CA TYR A 220 -18.08 54.22 47.51
C TYR A 220 -16.59 54.11 47.21
N VAL A 221 -16.15 54.42 46.02
CA VAL A 221 -14.73 54.43 45.64
C VAL A 221 -13.95 55.47 46.44
N GLN A 222 -14.54 56.63 46.66
CA GLN A 222 -13.92 57.69 47.44
C GLN A 222 -13.80 57.29 48.93
N ILE A 223 -14.85 56.74 49.54
CA ILE A 223 -14.84 56.25 50.93
C ILE A 223 -13.82 55.09 51.07
N ASP A 224 -13.72 54.17 50.12
CA ASP A 224 -12.73 53.08 50.13
C ASP A 224 -11.29 53.58 50.02
N SER A 225 -11.07 54.66 49.25
CA SER A 225 -9.78 55.31 49.13
C SER A 225 -9.39 56.01 50.47
N GLU A 226 -10.34 56.74 51.05
CA GLU A 226 -10.14 57.41 52.35
C GLU A 226 -9.88 56.40 53.48
N LEU A 227 -10.61 55.25 53.46
CA LEU A 227 -10.38 54.19 54.44
C LEU A 227 -8.99 53.53 54.25
N ARG A 228 -8.52 53.37 53.04
CA ARG A 228 -7.16 52.83 52.77
C ARG A 228 -6.07 53.82 53.24
N GLU A 229 -6.27 55.07 52.98
CA GLU A 229 -5.35 56.12 53.49
C GLU A 229 -5.29 56.18 55.03
N LEU A 230 -6.45 56.24 55.67
CA LEU A 230 -6.54 56.21 57.15
C LEU A 230 -5.92 54.91 57.73
N ARG A 231 -6.13 53.78 57.07
CA ARG A 231 -5.51 52.50 57.47
C ARG A 231 -4.00 52.54 57.31
N SER A 232 -3.50 53.12 56.24
CA SER A 232 -2.06 53.33 56.04
C SER A 232 -1.43 54.28 57.01
N GLU A 233 -2.14 55.39 57.38
CA GLU A 233 -1.72 56.32 58.41
C GLU A 233 -1.72 55.68 59.82
N LEU A 234 -2.73 54.91 60.16
CA LEU A 234 -2.79 54.13 61.42
C LEU A 234 -1.63 53.13 61.52
N LEU A 235 -1.30 52.46 60.48
CA LEU A 235 -0.15 51.59 60.47
C LEU A 235 1.18 52.32 60.59
N ARG A 236 1.27 53.52 60.02
CA ARG A 236 2.46 54.36 60.08
C ARG A 236 2.64 54.99 61.46
N THR A 237 1.56 55.48 62.10
CA THR A 237 1.59 56.07 63.40
C THR A 237 1.60 55.07 64.56
N GLY A 238 0.94 53.92 64.38
CA GLY A 238 0.93 52.81 65.34
C GLY A 238 2.29 52.12 65.51
N PHE A 239 3.09 51.99 64.46
CA PHE A 239 4.44 51.42 64.53
C PHE A 239 5.54 52.46 64.91
N SER A 240 5.24 53.70 64.95
CA SER A 240 6.22 54.80 65.36
C SER A 240 6.24 55.02 66.86
N ARG A 241 5.44 54.30 67.65
CA ARG A 241 5.36 54.41 69.09
C ARG A 241 5.71 53.16 69.89
N LEU A 242 6.32 52.19 69.26
CA LEU A 242 6.99 51.04 69.85
C LEU A 242 8.51 51.13 69.57
#